data_061929bb8fe103c68f9ff66608199e07
#
_entry.id   061929bb8fe103c68f9ff66608199e07
#
_cell.length_a   1.000
_cell.length_b   1.000
_cell.length_c   1.000
_cell.angle_alpha   90.00
_cell.angle_beta   90.00
_cell.angle_gamma   90.00
#
_symmetry.space_group_name_H-M   'P 1'
#
loop_
_entity.id
_entity.type
_entity.pdbx_description
1 polymer ?
#
loop_
_entity_poly.entity_id
_entity_poly.type
_entity_poly.pdbx_seq_one_letter_code
_entity_poly.pdbx_strand_id
1 'polypeptide(L)'
;MFKEKLTQVANHVDGTLGCQLIGFDGIPIESIYTREEIPEMDEIAVELSNLLGKFRRLEENYEMGGIEEVSVTIGDVTALARVVGGDYILMLALDPRADVDRGQNMLRLISPSVEREIQ
;
A
#
# COMPACT_ATOMS: atom_id res chain seq x y z
N MET A 1 -16.96 -2.92 -3.15
CA MET A 1 -16.20 -3.16 -1.92
C MET A 1 -14.81 -2.51 -2.00
N PHE A 2 -13.74 -3.29 -1.90
CA PHE A 2 -12.39 -2.72 -1.90
C PHE A 2 -12.03 -2.05 -3.22
N LYS A 3 -12.46 -2.62 -4.33
CA LYS A 3 -12.13 -2.10 -5.66
C LYS A 3 -12.53 -0.65 -5.84
N GLU A 4 -13.68 -0.27 -5.35
CA GLU A 4 -14.18 1.11 -5.43
C GLU A 4 -13.28 2.08 -4.66
N LYS A 5 -12.82 1.66 -3.49
CA LYS A 5 -11.94 2.47 -2.66
C LYS A 5 -10.55 2.61 -3.27
N LEU A 6 -10.02 1.53 -3.82
CA LEU A 6 -8.73 1.57 -4.52
C LEU A 6 -8.82 2.46 -5.77
N THR A 7 -9.93 2.38 -6.49
CA THR A 7 -10.18 3.24 -7.66
C THR A 7 -10.27 4.70 -7.25
N GLN A 8 -10.91 4.98 -6.12
CA GLN A 8 -10.99 6.35 -5.60
C GLN A 8 -9.62 6.93 -5.32
N VAL A 9 -8.72 6.16 -4.72
CA VAL A 9 -7.33 6.58 -4.49
C VAL A 9 -6.66 6.91 -5.82
N ALA A 10 -6.75 6.00 -6.79
CA ALA A 10 -6.13 6.18 -8.10
C ALA A 10 -6.64 7.43 -8.82
N ASN A 11 -7.93 7.71 -8.70
CA ASN A 11 -8.55 8.88 -9.35
C ASN A 11 -8.14 10.21 -8.72
N HIS A 12 -7.69 10.20 -7.47
CA HIS A 12 -7.30 11.41 -6.76
C HIS A 12 -5.80 11.65 -6.70
N VAL A 13 -5.01 10.69 -7.21
CA VAL A 13 -3.55 10.82 -7.23
C VAL A 13 -3.05 10.63 -8.66
N ASP A 14 -2.74 11.74 -9.31
CA ASP A 14 -2.18 11.71 -10.66
C ASP A 14 -0.83 11.00 -10.64
N GLY A 15 -0.60 10.18 -11.66
CA GLY A 15 0.63 9.38 -11.73
C GLY A 15 0.53 8.04 -11.03
N THR A 16 -0.65 7.66 -10.54
CA THR A 16 -0.87 6.32 -10.00
C THR A 16 -0.74 5.28 -11.10
N LEU A 17 0.09 4.28 -10.85
CA LEU A 17 0.26 3.12 -11.74
C LEU A 17 -0.69 2.00 -11.34
N GLY A 18 -0.88 1.82 -10.06
CA GLY A 18 -1.80 0.83 -9.52
C GLY A 18 -1.96 0.96 -8.02
N CYS A 19 -2.98 0.30 -7.49
CA CYS A 19 -3.26 0.28 -6.06
C CYS A 19 -3.74 -1.11 -5.67
N GLN A 20 -3.21 -1.64 -4.57
CA GLN A 20 -3.54 -2.98 -4.09
C GLN A 20 -3.85 -2.99 -2.61
N LEU A 21 -4.77 -3.87 -2.23
CA LEU A 21 -4.91 -4.32 -0.85
C LEU A 21 -4.28 -5.71 -0.77
N ILE A 22 -3.29 -5.88 0.08
CA ILE A 22 -2.55 -7.14 0.22
C ILE A 22 -2.54 -7.59 1.68
N GLY A 23 -2.43 -8.90 1.89
CA GLY A 23 -2.19 -9.45 3.21
C GLY A 23 -0.72 -9.36 3.59
N PHE A 24 -0.41 -9.55 4.86
CA PHE A 24 0.99 -9.62 5.32
C PHE A 24 1.73 -10.84 4.78
N ASP A 25 1.02 -11.79 4.20
CA ASP A 25 1.61 -12.93 3.47
C ASP A 25 2.04 -12.54 2.03
N GLY A 26 1.80 -11.30 1.63
CA GLY A 26 2.15 -10.81 0.31
C GLY A 26 1.15 -11.14 -0.79
N ILE A 27 0.01 -11.74 -0.44
CA ILE A 27 -1.00 -12.14 -1.42
C ILE A 27 -1.99 -11.00 -1.66
N PRO A 28 -2.16 -10.55 -2.91
CA PRO A 28 -3.14 -9.51 -3.22
C PRO A 28 -4.57 -10.00 -2.98
N ILE A 29 -5.36 -9.15 -2.31
CA ILE A 29 -6.79 -9.39 -2.09
C ILE A 29 -7.59 -8.71 -3.20
N GLU A 30 -7.21 -7.49 -3.54
CA GLU A 30 -7.81 -6.72 -4.62
C GLU A 30 -6.73 -5.85 -5.26
N SER A 31 -6.79 -5.69 -6.57
CA SER A 31 -5.82 -4.88 -7.32
C SER A 31 -6.53 -4.06 -8.38
N ILE A 32 -6.11 -2.83 -8.55
CA ILE A 32 -6.52 -2.02 -9.70
C ILE A 32 -5.29 -1.43 -10.38
N TYR A 33 -5.37 -1.24 -11.68
CA TYR A 33 -4.31 -0.67 -12.49
C TYR A 33 -4.90 0.45 -13.33
N THR A 34 -4.13 1.52 -13.53
CA THR A 34 -4.60 2.68 -14.31
C THR A 34 -4.40 2.50 -15.81
N ARG A 35 -3.54 1.56 -16.19
CA ARG A 35 -3.21 1.23 -17.57
C ARG A 35 -3.19 -0.29 -17.71
N GLU A 36 -2.11 -0.81 -18.27
CA GLU A 36 -1.88 -2.24 -18.32
C GLU A 36 -1.42 -2.75 -16.95
N GLU A 37 -1.72 -4.00 -16.68
CA GLU A 37 -1.23 -4.66 -15.48
C GLU A 37 0.30 -4.62 -15.44
N ILE A 38 0.85 -4.30 -14.27
CA ILE A 38 2.28 -4.23 -14.05
C ILE A 38 2.68 -5.47 -13.25
N PRO A 39 3.31 -6.48 -13.88
CA PRO A 39 3.69 -7.72 -13.17
C PRO A 39 4.57 -7.47 -11.95
N GLU A 40 5.42 -6.46 -12.02
CA GLU A 40 6.34 -6.09 -10.95
C GLU A 40 5.63 -5.67 -9.67
N MET A 41 4.35 -5.25 -9.74
CA MET A 41 3.60 -4.87 -8.53
C MET A 41 3.43 -6.04 -7.56
N ASP A 42 3.21 -7.23 -8.07
CA ASP A 42 3.07 -8.40 -7.21
C ASP A 42 4.39 -8.76 -6.54
N GLU A 43 5.51 -8.59 -7.23
CA GLU A 43 6.83 -8.78 -6.64
C GLU A 43 7.14 -7.73 -5.58
N ILE A 44 6.81 -6.47 -5.86
CA ILE A 44 6.97 -5.38 -4.89
C ILE A 44 6.11 -5.66 -3.66
N ALA A 45 4.89 -6.14 -3.84
CA ALA A 45 4.00 -6.48 -2.73
C ALA A 45 4.61 -7.54 -1.81
N VAL A 46 5.21 -8.59 -2.37
CA VAL A 46 5.88 -9.63 -1.60
C VAL A 46 7.04 -9.04 -0.80
N GLU A 47 7.88 -8.23 -1.43
CA GLU A 47 9.05 -7.65 -0.76
C GLU A 47 8.64 -6.64 0.32
N LEU A 48 7.61 -5.84 0.07
CA LEU A 48 7.11 -4.91 1.08
C LEU A 48 6.50 -5.63 2.28
N SER A 49 5.75 -6.72 2.05
CA SER A 49 5.18 -7.49 3.14
C SER A 49 6.27 -8.14 4.00
N ASN A 50 7.34 -8.62 3.38
CA ASN A 50 8.50 -9.16 4.09
C ASN A 50 9.20 -8.08 4.93
N LEU A 51 9.41 -6.91 4.35
CA LEU A 51 10.02 -5.78 5.04
C LEU A 51 9.20 -5.35 6.26
N LEU A 52 7.91 -5.18 6.07
CA LEU A 52 7.01 -4.80 7.16
C LEU A 52 6.92 -5.88 8.24
N GLY A 53 6.98 -7.15 7.85
CA GLY A 53 7.02 -8.25 8.79
C GLY A 53 8.26 -8.24 9.67
N LYS A 54 9.41 -7.83 9.10
CA LYS A 54 10.65 -7.68 9.87
C LYS A 54 10.54 -6.55 10.89
N PHE A 55 9.93 -5.44 10.51
CA PHE A 55 9.72 -4.32 11.44
C PHE A 55 8.73 -4.67 12.54
N ARG A 56 7.75 -5.54 12.28
CA ARG A 56 6.85 -6.02 13.33
C ARG A 56 7.59 -6.72 14.48
N ARG A 57 8.67 -7.40 14.17
CA ARG A 57 9.49 -8.06 15.23
C ARG A 57 10.16 -7.04 16.14
N LEU A 58 10.47 -5.85 15.59
CA LEU A 58 10.97 -4.76 16.44
C LEU A 58 9.91 -4.26 17.41
N GLU A 59 8.65 -4.22 16.98
CA GLU A 59 7.53 -3.81 17.84
C GLU A 59 7.39 -4.75 19.04
N GLU A 60 7.59 -6.05 18.82
CA GLU A 60 7.50 -7.05 19.88
C GLU A 60 8.60 -6.91 20.94
N ASN A 61 9.77 -6.42 20.52
CA ASN A 61 10.95 -6.32 21.37
C ASN A 61 11.15 -4.94 21.98
N TYR A 62 10.53 -3.91 21.43
CA TYR A 62 10.70 -2.52 21.83
C TYR A 62 9.35 -1.82 21.93
N GLU A 63 9.21 -0.96 22.93
CA GLU A 63 7.98 -0.18 23.13
C GLU A 63 7.98 1.06 22.21
N MET A 64 8.04 0.84 20.91
CA MET A 64 8.11 1.92 19.91
C MET A 64 6.77 2.25 19.25
N GLY A 65 5.74 1.47 19.54
CA GLY A 65 4.51 1.52 18.77
C GLY A 65 4.65 0.73 17.47
N GLY A 66 3.58 0.69 16.69
CA GLY A 66 3.53 -0.09 15.47
C GLY A 66 4.05 0.65 14.25
N ILE A 67 4.56 -0.09 13.28
CA ILE A 67 4.88 0.49 11.97
C ILE A 67 3.58 0.82 11.25
N GLU A 68 3.48 2.03 10.73
CA GLU A 68 2.27 2.50 10.07
C GLU A 68 2.42 2.61 8.56
N GLU A 69 3.54 3.12 8.09
CA GLU A 69 3.74 3.33 6.66
C GLU A 69 5.22 3.26 6.28
N VAL A 70 5.45 2.96 5.00
CA VAL A 70 6.78 2.94 4.41
C VAL A 70 6.65 3.43 2.96
N SER A 71 7.71 4.07 2.47
CA SER A 71 7.81 4.37 1.05
C SER A 71 9.15 3.88 0.53
N VAL A 72 9.14 3.32 -0.68
CA VAL A 72 10.32 2.78 -1.33
C VAL A 72 10.32 3.23 -2.78
N THR A 73 11.43 3.80 -3.22
CA THR A 73 11.59 4.14 -4.63
C THR A 73 12.53 3.15 -5.28
N ILE A 74 12.05 2.48 -6.32
CA ILE A 74 12.80 1.47 -7.06
C ILE A 74 12.78 1.87 -8.53
N GLY A 75 13.90 2.41 -9.03
CA GLY A 75 13.96 2.85 -10.41
C GLY A 75 12.85 3.84 -10.75
N ASP A 76 11.93 3.41 -11.60
CA ASP A 76 10.85 4.24 -12.13
C ASP A 76 9.54 4.13 -11.34
N VAL A 77 9.56 3.49 -10.17
CA VAL A 77 8.36 3.30 -9.36
C VAL A 77 8.60 3.71 -7.93
N THR A 78 7.70 4.52 -7.37
CA THR A 78 7.65 4.76 -5.93
C THR A 78 6.47 3.98 -5.37
N ALA A 79 6.74 3.08 -4.44
CA ALA A 79 5.71 2.29 -3.78
C ALA A 79 5.47 2.85 -2.38
N LEU A 80 4.24 3.23 -2.11
CA LEU A 80 3.79 3.65 -0.79
C LEU A 80 2.99 2.51 -0.18
N ALA A 81 3.24 2.19 1.08
CA ALA A 81 2.51 1.14 1.77
C ALA A 81 2.06 1.63 3.13
N ARG A 82 0.81 1.31 3.49
CA ARG A 82 0.25 1.64 4.79
C ARG A 82 -0.40 0.41 5.39
N VAL A 83 -0.06 0.12 6.64
CA VAL A 83 -0.66 -0.99 7.39
C VAL A 83 -2.10 -0.63 7.74
N VAL A 84 -3.02 -1.54 7.49
CA VAL A 84 -4.46 -1.37 7.73
C VAL A 84 -4.99 -2.56 8.51
N GLY A 85 -5.69 -2.28 9.60
CA GLY A 85 -6.32 -3.34 10.40
C GLY A 85 -5.38 -4.36 11.01
N GLY A 86 -4.09 -4.06 11.05
CA GLY A 86 -3.09 -4.93 11.66
C GLY A 86 -2.53 -6.03 10.76
N ASP A 87 -3.33 -6.63 9.89
CA ASP A 87 -2.93 -7.79 9.07
C ASP A 87 -2.94 -7.53 7.57
N TYR A 88 -3.21 -6.30 7.16
CA TYR A 88 -3.34 -5.94 5.75
C TYR A 88 -2.50 -4.72 5.42
N ILE A 89 -2.19 -4.57 4.15
CA ILE A 89 -1.36 -3.47 3.64
C ILE A 89 -2.05 -2.87 2.43
N LEU A 90 -2.23 -1.54 2.45
CA LEU A 90 -2.59 -0.79 1.25
C LEU A 90 -1.31 -0.36 0.55
N MET A 91 -1.17 -0.71 -0.71
CA MET A 91 0.00 -0.33 -1.51
C MET A 91 -0.44 0.52 -2.69
N LEU A 92 0.27 1.62 -2.89
CA LEU A 92 0.05 2.54 -4.01
C LEU A 92 1.36 2.69 -4.78
N ALA A 93 1.34 2.27 -6.05
CA ALA A 93 2.50 2.40 -6.92
C ALA A 93 2.35 3.66 -7.77
N LEU A 94 3.37 4.49 -7.75
CA LEU A 94 3.37 5.81 -8.38
C LEU A 94 4.48 5.93 -9.43
N ASP A 95 4.17 6.69 -10.48
CA ASP A 95 5.15 7.21 -11.43
C ASP A 95 6.11 8.14 -10.66
N PRO A 96 7.40 8.23 -11.05
CA PRO A 96 8.36 9.08 -10.32
C PRO A 96 7.99 10.55 -10.25
N ARG A 97 7.11 11.02 -11.15
CA ARG A 97 6.68 12.42 -11.18
C ARG A 97 5.45 12.70 -10.33
N ALA A 98 4.87 11.67 -9.72
CA ALA A 98 3.67 11.81 -8.90
C ALA A 98 3.98 12.52 -7.58
N ASP A 99 2.95 13.15 -7.02
CA ASP A 99 3.03 13.80 -5.71
C ASP A 99 2.92 12.73 -4.61
N VAL A 100 4.05 12.40 -4.02
CA VAL A 100 4.16 11.37 -2.97
C VAL A 100 3.33 11.77 -1.74
N ASP A 101 3.38 13.04 -1.35
CA ASP A 101 2.62 13.51 -0.18
C ASP A 101 1.13 13.35 -0.38
N ARG A 102 0.64 13.63 -1.57
CA ARG A 102 -0.76 13.42 -1.90
C ARG A 102 -1.13 11.94 -1.84
N GLY A 103 -0.26 11.08 -2.35
CA GLY A 103 -0.46 9.64 -2.27
C GLY A 103 -0.55 9.15 -0.84
N GLN A 104 0.37 9.58 0.02
CA GLN A 104 0.37 9.24 1.44
C GLN A 104 -0.90 9.72 2.13
N ASN A 105 -1.32 10.94 1.86
CA ASN A 105 -2.55 11.50 2.43
C ASN A 105 -3.79 10.73 2.00
N MET A 106 -3.86 10.32 0.73
CA MET A 106 -4.98 9.54 0.24
C MET A 106 -5.05 8.16 0.90
N LEU A 107 -3.92 7.50 1.12
CA LEU A 107 -3.89 6.23 1.85
C LEU A 107 -4.35 6.41 3.29
N ARG A 108 -3.95 7.48 3.95
CA ARG A 108 -4.41 7.79 5.31
C ARG A 108 -5.91 8.03 5.35
N LEU A 109 -6.44 8.76 4.38
CA LEU A 109 -7.88 9.06 4.31
C LEU A 109 -8.73 7.82 4.09
N ILE A 110 -8.30 6.92 3.22
CA ILE A 110 -9.09 5.75 2.86
C ILE A 110 -8.99 4.62 3.88
N SER A 111 -7.91 4.57 4.65
CA SER A 111 -7.61 3.47 5.56
C SER A 111 -8.72 3.11 6.54
N PRO A 112 -9.36 4.08 7.24
CA PRO A 112 -10.44 3.72 8.16
C PRO A 112 -11.61 3.02 7.49
N SER A 113 -11.98 3.42 6.28
CA SER A 113 -13.09 2.79 5.57
C SER A 113 -12.73 1.40 5.06
N VAL A 114 -11.49 1.19 4.65
CA VAL A 114 -11.00 -0.14 4.26
C VAL A 114 -10.98 -1.05 5.48
N GLU A 115 -10.50 -0.55 6.61
CA GLU A 115 -10.46 -1.31 7.86
C GLU A 115 -11.87 -1.77 8.28
N ARG A 116 -12.87 -0.91 8.14
CA ARG A 116 -14.26 -1.29 8.45
C ARG A 116 -14.79 -2.40 7.56
N GLU A 117 -14.38 -2.45 6.29
CA GLU A 117 -14.81 -3.50 5.37
C GLU A 117 -14.11 -4.84 5.63
N ILE A 118 -12.93 -4.82 6.23
CA ILE A 118 -12.18 -6.02 6.60
C ILE A 118 -12.83 -6.73 7.78
N GLN A 119 -13.43 -5.98 8.68
CA GLN A 119 -14.03 -6.50 9.91
C GLN A 119 -15.35 -7.23 9.68
#